data_ac7b7753f2f4be6379802d7ca7cb8110
#
_entry.id   ac7b7753f2f4be6379802d7ca7cb8110
#
_cell.length_a   1.000
_cell.length_b   1.000
_cell.length_c   1.000
_cell.angle_alpha   90.00
_cell.angle_beta   90.00
_cell.angle_gamma   90.00
#
_symmetry.space_group_name_H-M   'P 1'
#
loop_
_entity.id
_entity.type
_entity.pdbx_description
1 polymer ?
#
loop_
_entity_poly.entity_id
_entity_poly.type
_entity_poly.pdbx_seq_one_letter_code
_entity_poly.pdbx_strand_id
1 'polypeptide(L)'
;MAIQSKKIGNLFRIALLGCSLAVLPQIQNVEAVGIFGFNAKPHSNLKPFPKWQEVLKSYKNKPGACGNGQLNACAYKKWLELIDELKDKPKKYQLGKVNSYLNLYRYIMDPINWGVRDYWEIPKEFFAKFGDCEDYAIVKYFTLRALGWEAKDMKIIVLQDLNLRIAHAILAVQLGKKKMILDNQIGLVIEAKRIRHYRPIYALNENGWWRYKP
;
A
#
# COMPACT_ATOMS: atom_id res chain seq x y z
N MET A 1 -62.45 23.27 68.32
CA MET A 1 -61.15 23.53 68.90
C MET A 1 -60.09 22.99 67.90
N ALA A 2 -59.58 23.79 67.04
CA ALA A 2 -58.74 23.38 65.88
C ALA A 2 -57.44 24.13 65.98
N ILE A 3 -56.33 23.42 66.03
CA ILE A 3 -54.98 23.98 66.06
C ILE A 3 -54.42 23.83 64.68
N GLN A 4 -54.08 24.96 64.04
CA GLN A 4 -53.37 25.08 62.75
C GLN A 4 -51.89 24.81 62.99
N SER A 5 -51.31 23.96 62.14
CA SER A 5 -49.86 23.78 61.99
C SER A 5 -49.42 24.29 60.59
N LYS A 6 -48.58 25.35 60.58
CA LYS A 6 -47.94 25.88 59.40
C LYS A 6 -46.76 24.98 58.96
N LYS A 7 -46.78 24.49 57.73
CA LYS A 7 -45.58 23.89 57.10
C LYS A 7 -44.84 24.94 56.28
N ILE A 8 -43.60 25.17 56.64
CA ILE A 8 -42.62 25.97 55.89
C ILE A 8 -41.95 25.06 54.86
N GLY A 9 -42.14 25.36 53.58
CA GLY A 9 -41.49 24.61 52.51
C GLY A 9 -40.15 25.25 52.15
N ASN A 10 -39.09 24.51 52.36
CA ASN A 10 -37.76 24.85 51.87
C ASN A 10 -37.60 24.40 50.39
N LEU A 11 -37.51 25.34 49.46
CA LEU A 11 -37.09 25.08 48.09
C LEU A 11 -35.55 24.97 48.04
N PHE A 12 -35.03 23.80 47.94
CA PHE A 12 -33.62 23.58 47.52
C PHE A 12 -33.52 23.71 46.00
N ARG A 13 -32.92 24.82 45.51
CA ARG A 13 -32.49 24.91 44.12
C ARG A 13 -31.18 24.17 43.96
N ILE A 14 -31.22 23.03 43.28
CA ILE A 14 -30.02 22.32 42.83
C ILE A 14 -29.55 22.99 41.55
N ALA A 15 -28.41 23.70 41.61
CA ALA A 15 -27.72 24.21 40.44
C ALA A 15 -26.91 23.07 39.81
N LEU A 16 -27.37 22.56 38.67
CA LEU A 16 -26.60 21.66 37.81
C LEU A 16 -25.50 22.45 37.12
N LEU A 17 -24.26 22.36 37.61
CA LEU A 17 -23.08 22.77 36.88
C LEU A 17 -22.84 21.77 35.72
N GLY A 18 -23.23 22.15 34.51
CA GLY A 18 -22.90 21.45 33.29
C GLY A 18 -21.39 21.58 33.02
N CYS A 19 -20.64 20.53 33.32
CA CYS A 19 -19.24 20.44 32.94
C CYS A 19 -19.17 20.05 31.46
N SER A 20 -19.06 21.04 30.56
CA SER A 20 -18.79 20.84 29.14
C SER A 20 -17.38 20.36 28.97
N LEU A 21 -17.18 19.05 28.85
CA LEU A 21 -15.92 18.45 28.41
C LEU A 21 -15.68 18.84 26.96
N ALA A 22 -14.85 19.86 26.75
CA ALA A 22 -14.34 20.20 25.43
C ALA A 22 -13.47 19.01 24.95
N VAL A 23 -14.00 18.23 24.00
CA VAL A 23 -13.23 17.22 23.28
C VAL A 23 -12.27 17.97 22.37
N LEU A 24 -11.04 18.18 22.85
CA LEU A 24 -9.95 18.67 22.00
C LEU A 24 -9.70 17.62 20.91
N PRO A 25 -9.64 18.04 19.61
CA PRO A 25 -9.26 17.12 18.56
C PRO A 25 -7.85 16.60 18.87
N GLN A 26 -7.73 15.30 19.07
CA GLN A 26 -6.45 14.61 19.16
C GLN A 26 -5.75 14.79 17.81
N ILE A 27 -4.80 15.72 17.74
CA ILE A 27 -3.86 15.78 16.61
C ILE A 27 -3.07 14.48 16.69
N GLN A 28 -3.53 13.49 15.95
CA GLN A 28 -2.73 12.28 15.72
C GLN A 28 -1.47 12.76 15.01
N ASN A 29 -0.35 12.80 15.73
CA ASN A 29 0.96 12.90 15.14
C ASN A 29 1.06 11.76 14.12
N VAL A 30 0.91 12.11 12.83
CA VAL A 30 1.20 11.18 11.74
C VAL A 30 2.70 10.91 11.85
N GLU A 31 3.04 9.84 12.58
CA GLU A 31 4.42 9.39 12.66
C GLU A 31 4.98 9.34 11.25
N ALA A 32 6.07 10.07 11.05
CA ALA A 32 6.82 10.00 9.81
C ALA A 32 7.23 8.54 9.61
N VAL A 33 6.48 7.82 8.75
CA VAL A 33 6.60 6.37 8.60
C VAL A 33 7.93 6.08 7.90
N GLY A 34 9.01 6.08 8.69
CA GLY A 34 10.37 5.84 8.23
C GLY A 34 10.56 4.43 7.66
N ILE A 35 11.43 4.28 6.67
CA ILE A 35 11.90 3.00 6.15
C ILE A 35 13.38 3.09 5.82
N PHE A 36 14.12 2.02 5.99
CA PHE A 36 15.57 1.96 5.77
C PHE A 36 16.37 3.03 6.58
N GLY A 37 15.80 3.55 7.67
CA GLY A 37 16.40 4.63 8.47
C GLY A 37 16.07 6.05 8.00
N PHE A 38 15.25 6.21 6.95
CA PHE A 38 14.85 7.51 6.42
C PHE A 38 13.43 7.89 6.84
N ASN A 39 13.23 9.13 7.25
CA ASN A 39 11.92 9.68 7.55
C ASN A 39 11.24 10.22 6.29
N ALA A 40 9.91 10.15 6.24
CA ALA A 40 9.14 10.57 5.08
C ALA A 40 8.08 11.62 5.45
N LYS A 41 7.93 12.63 4.59
CA LYS A 41 6.84 13.62 4.68
C LYS A 41 5.66 13.13 3.84
N PRO A 42 4.44 12.96 4.42
CA PRO A 42 3.25 12.55 3.69
C PRO A 42 2.65 13.70 2.86
N HIS A 43 2.02 13.33 1.74
CA HIS A 43 1.26 14.20 0.85
C HIS A 43 0.04 13.43 0.33
N SER A 44 -1.14 14.05 0.32
CA SER A 44 -2.39 13.41 -0.15
C SER A 44 -2.64 13.58 -1.64
N ASN A 45 -1.98 14.54 -2.30
CA ASN A 45 -2.22 14.87 -3.69
C ASN A 45 -1.33 14.06 -4.63
N LEU A 46 -1.92 13.18 -5.44
CA LEU A 46 -1.21 12.33 -6.42
C LEU A 46 -0.90 13.01 -7.76
N LYS A 47 -1.23 14.31 -7.94
CA LYS A 47 -0.93 15.03 -9.20
C LYS A 47 0.52 14.91 -9.70
N PRO A 48 1.56 14.83 -8.85
CA PRO A 48 2.93 14.62 -9.32
C PRO A 48 3.19 13.26 -9.99
N PHE A 49 2.24 12.31 -9.89
CA PHE A 49 2.42 10.94 -10.36
C PHE A 49 1.35 10.55 -11.40
N PRO A 50 1.38 11.14 -12.61
CA PRO A 50 0.36 10.89 -13.63
C PRO A 50 0.33 9.41 -14.08
N LYS A 51 1.49 8.73 -14.13
CA LYS A 51 1.55 7.30 -14.48
C LYS A 51 0.82 6.43 -13.45
N TRP A 52 1.04 6.69 -12.16
CA TRP A 52 0.31 5.97 -11.11
C TRP A 52 -1.20 6.22 -11.16
N GLN A 53 -1.61 7.47 -11.45
CA GLN A 53 -3.03 7.79 -11.63
C GLN A 53 -3.64 7.03 -12.81
N GLU A 54 -2.91 6.92 -13.93
CA GLU A 54 -3.35 6.16 -15.09
C GLU A 54 -3.44 4.65 -14.78
N VAL A 55 -2.46 4.09 -14.05
CA VAL A 55 -2.51 2.71 -13.54
C VAL A 55 -3.78 2.48 -12.71
N LEU A 56 -4.08 3.35 -11.75
CA LEU A 56 -5.27 3.24 -10.90
C LEU A 56 -6.57 3.30 -11.72
N LYS A 57 -6.65 4.20 -12.68
CA LYS A 57 -7.79 4.36 -13.58
C LYS A 57 -7.96 3.15 -14.51
N SER A 58 -6.87 2.73 -15.14
CA SER A 58 -6.87 1.60 -16.09
C SER A 58 -7.16 0.27 -15.41
N TYR A 59 -6.66 0.04 -14.21
CA TYR A 59 -6.94 -1.16 -13.43
C TYR A 59 -8.44 -1.30 -13.10
N LYS A 60 -9.14 -0.21 -12.80
CA LYS A 60 -10.58 -0.21 -12.53
C LYS A 60 -11.41 -0.48 -13.80
N ASN A 61 -10.96 0.04 -14.94
CA ASN A 61 -11.76 0.07 -16.19
C ASN A 61 -11.45 -1.08 -17.16
N LYS A 62 -10.34 -1.78 -16.97
CA LYS A 62 -9.88 -2.84 -17.87
C LYS A 62 -9.68 -4.15 -17.11
N PRO A 63 -10.76 -4.81 -16.65
CA PRO A 63 -10.63 -6.14 -16.09
C PRO A 63 -9.94 -7.04 -17.11
N GLY A 64 -8.96 -7.80 -16.62
CA GLY A 64 -8.22 -8.71 -17.47
C GLY A 64 -9.15 -9.79 -18.01
N ALA A 65 -9.02 -10.10 -19.29
CA ALA A 65 -9.61 -11.27 -19.89
C ALA A 65 -8.50 -12.09 -20.57
N CYS A 66 -8.56 -13.41 -20.46
CA CYS A 66 -7.77 -14.28 -21.31
C CYS A 66 -8.35 -14.19 -22.72
N GLY A 67 -7.74 -13.38 -23.60
CA GLY A 67 -8.17 -13.24 -24.98
C GLY A 67 -7.53 -14.31 -25.87
N ASN A 68 -8.27 -14.79 -26.86
CA ASN A 68 -7.73 -15.64 -27.92
C ASN A 68 -6.61 -14.89 -28.67
N GLY A 69 -5.41 -15.48 -28.75
CA GLY A 69 -4.30 -14.94 -29.55
C GLY A 69 -3.18 -14.24 -28.79
N GLN A 70 -3.25 -14.09 -27.47
CA GLN A 70 -2.11 -13.56 -26.69
C GLN A 70 -1.24 -14.71 -26.15
N LEU A 71 0.06 -14.66 -26.39
CA LEU A 71 1.04 -15.69 -25.98
C LEU A 71 0.99 -16.03 -24.48
N ASN A 72 0.56 -15.09 -23.63
CA ASN A 72 0.52 -15.20 -22.18
C ASN A 72 -0.90 -15.15 -21.57
N ALA A 73 -1.96 -15.41 -22.35
CA ALA A 73 -3.34 -15.44 -21.85
C ALA A 73 -3.52 -16.34 -20.61
N CYS A 74 -2.77 -17.47 -20.58
CA CYS A 74 -2.78 -18.40 -19.45
C CYS A 74 -2.11 -17.82 -18.18
N ALA A 75 -1.19 -16.86 -18.28
CA ALA A 75 -0.49 -16.30 -17.12
C ALA A 75 -1.46 -15.44 -16.27
N TYR A 76 -2.29 -14.62 -16.91
CA TYR A 76 -3.30 -13.85 -16.19
C TYR A 76 -4.33 -14.74 -15.48
N LYS A 77 -4.79 -15.82 -16.13
CA LYS A 77 -5.70 -16.79 -15.51
C LYS A 77 -5.06 -17.47 -14.30
N LYS A 78 -3.81 -17.93 -14.42
CA LYS A 78 -3.06 -18.53 -13.31
C LYS A 78 -2.86 -17.55 -12.14
N TRP A 79 -2.73 -16.26 -12.42
CA TRP A 79 -2.68 -15.24 -11.38
C TRP A 79 -4.00 -15.11 -10.62
N LEU A 80 -5.16 -15.19 -11.31
CA LEU A 80 -6.46 -15.21 -10.65
C LEU A 80 -6.65 -16.48 -9.80
N GLU A 81 -6.21 -17.63 -10.30
CA GLU A 81 -6.20 -18.90 -9.55
C GLU A 81 -5.32 -18.81 -8.30
N LEU A 82 -4.14 -18.18 -8.40
CA LEU A 82 -3.28 -17.91 -7.24
C LEU A 82 -3.98 -17.02 -6.19
N ILE A 83 -4.66 -15.96 -6.61
CA ILE A 83 -5.41 -15.09 -5.70
C ILE A 83 -6.47 -15.91 -4.95
N ASP A 84 -7.19 -16.76 -5.67
CA ASP A 84 -8.23 -17.61 -5.08
C ASP A 84 -7.65 -18.62 -4.07
N GLU A 85 -6.54 -19.28 -4.42
CA GLU A 85 -5.81 -20.19 -3.52
C GLU A 85 -5.34 -19.49 -2.24
N LEU A 86 -4.98 -18.22 -2.32
CA LEU A 86 -4.36 -17.49 -1.21
C LEU A 86 -5.36 -16.76 -0.29
N LYS A 87 -6.62 -16.62 -0.65
CA LYS A 87 -7.63 -15.81 0.09
C LYS A 87 -7.67 -16.11 1.59
N ASP A 88 -7.68 -17.39 1.96
CA ASP A 88 -7.84 -17.84 3.35
C ASP A 88 -6.50 -18.21 4.00
N LYS A 89 -5.38 -17.94 3.36
CA LYS A 89 -4.06 -18.27 3.91
C LYS A 89 -3.57 -17.18 4.87
N PRO A 90 -2.75 -17.55 5.86
CA PRO A 90 -2.15 -16.57 6.77
C PRO A 90 -1.40 -15.45 6.01
N LYS A 91 -1.53 -14.20 6.48
CA LYS A 91 -0.93 -13.02 5.81
C LYS A 91 0.57 -13.18 5.48
N LYS A 92 1.35 -13.74 6.41
CA LYS A 92 2.78 -14.00 6.15
C LYS A 92 3.01 -14.98 5.00
N TYR A 93 2.17 -16.01 4.88
CA TYR A 93 2.23 -16.97 3.78
C TYR A 93 1.85 -16.31 2.46
N GLN A 94 0.80 -15.46 2.44
CA GLN A 94 0.41 -14.68 1.27
C GLN A 94 1.58 -13.85 0.73
N LEU A 95 2.27 -13.08 1.60
CA LEU A 95 3.44 -12.28 1.20
C LEU A 95 4.52 -13.13 0.52
N GLY A 96 4.90 -14.26 1.13
CA GLY A 96 5.90 -15.16 0.60
C GLY A 96 5.52 -15.72 -0.76
N LYS A 97 4.30 -16.23 -0.90
CA LYS A 97 3.80 -16.81 -2.16
C LYS A 97 3.64 -15.77 -3.26
N VAL A 98 3.10 -14.59 -2.95
CA VAL A 98 2.99 -13.49 -3.92
C VAL A 98 4.37 -13.09 -4.43
N ASN A 99 5.35 -12.90 -3.54
CA ASN A 99 6.70 -12.54 -3.98
C ASN A 99 7.34 -13.64 -4.83
N SER A 100 7.36 -14.88 -4.34
CA SER A 100 8.02 -15.99 -5.06
C SER A 100 7.36 -16.29 -6.41
N TYR A 101 6.02 -16.26 -6.49
CA TYR A 101 5.29 -16.53 -7.73
C TYR A 101 5.56 -15.47 -8.79
N LEU A 102 5.44 -14.18 -8.42
CA LEU A 102 5.63 -13.10 -9.37
C LEU A 102 7.08 -12.95 -9.81
N ASN A 103 8.04 -13.30 -8.96
CA ASN A 103 9.46 -13.30 -9.32
C ASN A 103 9.86 -14.41 -10.30
N LEU A 104 8.98 -15.35 -10.66
CA LEU A 104 9.23 -16.36 -11.70
C LEU A 104 9.10 -15.80 -13.11
N TYR A 105 8.44 -14.67 -13.29
CA TYR A 105 8.25 -14.04 -14.59
C TYR A 105 9.53 -13.36 -15.09
N ARG A 106 9.64 -13.17 -16.41
CA ARG A 106 10.82 -12.53 -17.00
C ARG A 106 10.86 -11.04 -16.70
N TYR A 107 12.05 -10.55 -16.40
CA TYR A 107 12.31 -9.12 -16.33
C TYR A 107 12.56 -8.56 -17.73
N ILE A 108 11.77 -7.60 -18.16
CA ILE A 108 11.87 -6.97 -19.48
C ILE A 108 11.78 -5.46 -19.30
N MET A 109 12.82 -4.73 -19.72
CA MET A 109 12.84 -3.27 -19.62
C MET A 109 11.87 -2.62 -20.59
N ASP A 110 11.26 -1.51 -20.20
CA ASP A 110 10.31 -0.73 -20.98
C ASP A 110 10.74 -0.36 -22.39
N PRO A 111 12.00 0.07 -22.66
CA PRO A 111 12.42 0.34 -24.02
C PRO A 111 12.32 -0.86 -24.97
N ILE A 112 12.48 -2.08 -24.43
CA ILE A 112 12.33 -3.31 -25.21
C ILE A 112 10.87 -3.69 -25.34
N ASN A 113 10.11 -3.53 -24.26
CA ASN A 113 8.73 -4.00 -24.14
C ASN A 113 7.71 -3.05 -24.79
N TRP A 114 7.91 -1.76 -24.60
CA TRP A 114 6.96 -0.70 -24.96
C TRP A 114 7.52 0.36 -25.91
N GLY A 115 8.84 0.35 -26.20
CA GLY A 115 9.49 1.34 -27.02
C GLY A 115 9.60 2.73 -26.38
N VAL A 116 9.31 2.83 -25.08
CA VAL A 116 9.40 4.07 -24.29
C VAL A 116 10.32 3.88 -23.10
N ARG A 117 10.79 4.98 -22.52
CA ARG A 117 11.81 4.93 -21.46
C ARG A 117 11.27 4.37 -20.13
N ASP A 118 10.00 4.60 -19.82
CA ASP A 118 9.41 4.33 -18.51
C ASP A 118 7.88 4.28 -18.69
N TYR A 119 7.28 3.08 -18.55
CA TYR A 119 5.86 2.79 -18.65
C TYR A 119 5.44 1.97 -17.43
N TRP A 120 4.32 2.29 -16.82
CA TRP A 120 3.81 1.61 -15.63
C TRP A 120 2.63 0.73 -15.99
N GLU A 121 2.81 -0.58 -15.88
CA GLU A 121 1.84 -1.58 -16.32
C GLU A 121 0.75 -1.83 -15.27
N ILE A 122 -0.45 -2.08 -15.76
CA ILE A 122 -1.47 -2.75 -14.94
C ILE A 122 -1.24 -4.28 -14.97
N PRO A 123 -1.79 -5.06 -13.99
CA PRO A 123 -1.60 -6.51 -13.97
C PRO A 123 -1.90 -7.23 -15.29
N LYS A 124 -2.93 -6.79 -16.03
CA LYS A 124 -3.26 -7.36 -17.35
C LYS A 124 -2.09 -7.21 -18.34
N GLU A 125 -1.46 -6.07 -18.37
CA GLU A 125 -0.35 -5.76 -19.28
C GLU A 125 0.90 -6.54 -18.85
N PHE A 126 1.21 -6.56 -17.54
CA PHE A 126 2.29 -7.35 -16.98
C PHE A 126 2.20 -8.83 -17.36
N PHE A 127 1.03 -9.46 -17.25
CA PHE A 127 0.87 -10.87 -17.62
C PHE A 127 0.82 -11.09 -19.13
N ALA A 128 0.61 -10.06 -19.95
CA ALA A 128 0.69 -10.15 -21.40
C ALA A 128 2.12 -10.03 -21.93
N LYS A 129 2.95 -9.17 -21.32
CA LYS A 129 4.25 -8.79 -21.85
C LYS A 129 5.41 -8.98 -20.86
N PHE A 130 5.11 -9.08 -19.56
CA PHE A 130 6.06 -8.95 -18.43
C PHE A 130 6.63 -7.53 -18.38
N GLY A 131 7.39 -7.19 -17.35
CA GLY A 131 7.80 -5.81 -17.14
C GLY A 131 9.09 -5.69 -16.33
N ASP A 132 9.36 -4.49 -15.85
CA ASP A 132 10.54 -4.22 -15.04
C ASP A 132 10.22 -3.92 -13.56
N CYS A 133 11.07 -3.23 -12.81
CA CYS A 133 11.00 -3.24 -11.35
C CYS A 133 9.71 -2.64 -10.78
N GLU A 134 9.22 -1.54 -11.36
CA GLU A 134 7.97 -0.92 -10.91
C GLU A 134 6.75 -1.78 -11.23
N ASP A 135 6.76 -2.49 -12.35
CA ASP A 135 5.64 -3.36 -12.75
C ASP A 135 5.53 -4.56 -11.81
N TYR A 136 6.66 -5.14 -11.39
CA TYR A 136 6.65 -6.14 -10.32
C TYR A 136 6.10 -5.59 -9.01
N ALA A 137 6.45 -4.37 -8.64
CA ALA A 137 5.92 -3.75 -7.42
C ALA A 137 4.41 -3.48 -7.55
N ILE A 138 3.96 -3.01 -8.71
CA ILE A 138 2.54 -2.75 -9.03
C ILE A 138 1.72 -4.05 -9.03
N VAL A 139 2.17 -5.09 -9.72
CA VAL A 139 1.40 -6.35 -9.77
C VAL A 139 1.35 -7.02 -8.40
N LYS A 140 2.41 -6.96 -7.59
CA LYS A 140 2.39 -7.43 -6.20
C LYS A 140 1.41 -6.61 -5.35
N TYR A 141 1.40 -5.29 -5.53
CA TYR A 141 0.45 -4.40 -4.85
C TYR A 141 -1.00 -4.80 -5.16
N PHE A 142 -1.39 -4.92 -6.42
CA PHE A 142 -2.75 -5.28 -6.79
C PHE A 142 -3.12 -6.72 -6.41
N THR A 143 -2.16 -7.66 -6.44
CA THR A 143 -2.38 -9.02 -5.92
C THR A 143 -2.77 -9.00 -4.44
N LEU A 144 -2.02 -8.24 -3.63
CA LEU A 144 -2.34 -8.11 -2.21
C LEU A 144 -3.65 -7.33 -1.97
N ARG A 145 -3.95 -6.30 -2.79
CA ARG A 145 -5.26 -5.61 -2.75
C ARG A 145 -6.41 -6.59 -3.01
N ALA A 146 -6.28 -7.47 -4.00
CA ALA A 146 -7.26 -8.52 -4.29
C ALA A 146 -7.40 -9.55 -3.15
N LEU A 147 -6.35 -9.76 -2.36
CA LEU A 147 -6.35 -10.59 -1.15
C LEU A 147 -6.87 -9.86 0.11
N GLY A 148 -7.42 -8.64 -0.04
CA GLY A 148 -8.01 -7.88 1.05
C GLY A 148 -6.99 -7.11 1.94
N TRP A 149 -5.75 -6.90 1.46
CA TRP A 149 -4.83 -6.00 2.13
C TRP A 149 -5.24 -4.55 1.91
N GLU A 150 -5.15 -3.73 2.93
CA GLU A 150 -5.53 -2.33 2.82
C GLU A 150 -4.41 -1.48 2.20
N ALA A 151 -4.78 -0.50 1.37
CA ALA A 151 -3.83 0.40 0.72
C ALA A 151 -2.94 1.14 1.73
N LYS A 152 -3.47 1.49 2.92
CA LYS A 152 -2.70 2.17 3.98
C LYS A 152 -1.50 1.37 4.48
N ASP A 153 -1.58 0.03 4.40
CA ASP A 153 -0.56 -0.89 4.87
C ASP A 153 0.51 -1.19 3.81
N MET A 154 0.37 -0.65 2.60
CA MET A 154 1.25 -0.94 1.47
C MET A 154 1.76 0.33 0.80
N LYS A 155 3.01 0.29 0.34
CA LYS A 155 3.63 1.39 -0.41
C LYS A 155 4.55 0.84 -1.49
N ILE A 156 4.36 1.29 -2.72
CA ILE A 156 5.37 1.16 -3.77
C ILE A 156 6.44 2.19 -3.45
N ILE A 157 7.69 1.78 -3.37
CA ILE A 157 8.83 2.65 -3.02
C ILE A 157 9.78 2.71 -4.20
N VAL A 158 10.00 3.90 -4.70
CA VAL A 158 11.07 4.18 -5.66
C VAL A 158 12.29 4.63 -4.87
N LEU A 159 13.43 4.03 -5.17
CA LEU A 159 14.65 4.14 -4.41
C LEU A 159 15.89 4.08 -5.31
N GLN A 160 17.05 4.39 -4.73
CA GLN A 160 18.36 4.10 -5.29
C GLN A 160 18.92 2.85 -4.61
N ASP A 161 19.25 1.83 -5.38
CA ASP A 161 20.08 0.72 -4.92
C ASP A 161 21.55 1.17 -4.93
N LEU A 162 22.17 1.25 -3.77
CA LEU A 162 23.54 1.74 -3.62
C LEU A 162 24.59 0.68 -4.02
N ASN A 163 24.25 -0.60 -3.99
CA ASN A 163 25.14 -1.68 -4.42
C ASN A 163 25.22 -1.75 -5.95
N LEU A 164 24.06 -1.72 -6.62
CA LEU A 164 23.98 -1.77 -8.08
C LEU A 164 24.10 -0.40 -8.72
N ARG A 165 23.93 0.70 -7.95
CA ARG A 165 23.97 2.11 -8.41
C ARG A 165 22.88 2.43 -9.44
N ILE A 166 21.74 1.79 -9.37
CA ILE A 166 20.60 1.97 -10.27
C ILE A 166 19.36 2.45 -9.50
N ALA A 167 18.44 3.10 -10.20
CA ALA A 167 17.09 3.30 -9.71
C ALA A 167 16.37 1.95 -9.61
N HIS A 168 15.53 1.78 -8.60
CA HIS A 168 14.81 0.53 -8.36
C HIS A 168 13.45 0.81 -7.70
N ALA A 169 12.50 -0.09 -7.89
CA ALA A 169 11.18 -0.03 -7.27
C ALA A 169 10.82 -1.34 -6.58
N ILE A 170 10.24 -1.23 -5.38
CA ILE A 170 9.86 -2.38 -4.55
C ILE A 170 8.49 -2.15 -3.91
N LEU A 171 7.90 -3.20 -3.36
CA LEU A 171 6.72 -3.10 -2.52
C LEU A 171 7.07 -3.29 -1.05
N ALA A 172 6.74 -2.29 -0.22
CA ALA A 172 6.79 -2.40 1.24
C ALA A 172 5.38 -2.64 1.80
N VAL A 173 5.27 -3.58 2.73
CA VAL A 173 4.00 -4.00 3.34
C VAL A 173 4.12 -4.03 4.86
N GLN A 174 3.16 -3.41 5.56
CA GLN A 174 3.09 -3.44 7.01
C GLN A 174 2.45 -4.78 7.47
N LEU A 175 3.17 -5.57 8.24
CA LEU A 175 2.70 -6.80 8.86
C LEU A 175 2.88 -6.71 10.38
N GLY A 176 1.83 -6.35 11.11
CA GLY A 176 1.92 -5.99 12.51
C GLY A 176 2.90 -4.83 12.72
N LYS A 177 3.91 -4.99 13.55
CA LYS A 177 4.95 -3.96 13.79
C LYS A 177 6.11 -3.99 12.78
N LYS A 178 6.11 -4.91 11.80
CA LYS A 178 7.21 -5.11 10.86
C LYS A 178 6.88 -4.55 9.49
N LYS A 179 7.84 -3.90 8.84
CA LYS A 179 7.77 -3.54 7.43
C LYS A 179 8.47 -4.60 6.61
N MET A 180 7.68 -5.34 5.83
CA MET A 180 8.15 -6.44 4.99
C MET A 180 8.38 -5.92 3.57
N ILE A 181 9.43 -6.39 2.91
CA ILE A 181 9.80 -6.00 1.55
C ILE A 181 9.56 -7.18 0.61
N LEU A 182 8.81 -6.90 -0.45
CA LEU A 182 8.62 -7.75 -1.61
C LEU A 182 9.37 -7.11 -2.78
N ASP A 183 10.36 -7.81 -3.28
CA ASP A 183 11.31 -7.32 -4.27
C ASP A 183 11.50 -8.36 -5.37
N ASN A 184 11.63 -7.94 -6.63
CA ASN A 184 11.90 -8.86 -7.73
C ASN A 184 13.36 -9.35 -7.74
N GLN A 185 14.27 -8.62 -7.11
CA GLN A 185 15.68 -8.99 -6.98
C GLN A 185 15.95 -9.90 -5.76
N ILE A 186 15.02 -9.94 -4.78
CA ILE A 186 15.17 -10.71 -3.55
C ILE A 186 14.07 -11.77 -3.47
N GLY A 187 14.46 -13.05 -3.59
CA GLY A 187 13.50 -14.17 -3.60
C GLY A 187 12.70 -14.32 -2.30
N LEU A 188 13.27 -13.96 -1.16
CA LEU A 188 12.62 -14.04 0.15
C LEU A 188 12.01 -12.70 0.56
N VAL A 189 10.84 -12.75 1.18
CA VAL A 189 10.26 -11.57 1.84
C VAL A 189 11.03 -11.30 3.13
N ILE A 190 11.71 -10.16 3.22
CA ILE A 190 12.57 -9.78 4.33
C ILE A 190 12.09 -8.52 5.04
N GLU A 191 12.48 -8.34 6.28
CA GLU A 191 12.15 -7.14 7.04
C GLU A 191 13.04 -5.97 6.59
N ALA A 192 12.44 -4.80 6.34
CA ALA A 192 13.12 -3.60 5.84
C ALA A 192 14.38 -3.22 6.64
N LYS A 193 14.35 -3.40 7.97
CA LYS A 193 15.51 -3.08 8.84
C LYS A 193 16.77 -3.90 8.53
N ARG A 194 16.64 -5.01 7.79
CA ARG A 194 17.77 -5.87 7.38
C ARG A 194 18.44 -5.38 6.10
N ILE A 195 17.81 -4.47 5.35
CA ILE A 195 18.34 -3.91 4.10
C ILE A 195 19.08 -2.61 4.43
N ARG A 196 20.35 -2.52 4.03
CA ARG A 196 21.23 -1.38 4.33
C ARG A 196 21.61 -0.54 3.11
N HIS A 197 21.41 -1.09 1.92
CA HIS A 197 21.86 -0.49 0.66
C HIS A 197 20.74 0.21 -0.13
N TYR A 198 19.53 0.32 0.42
CA TYR A 198 18.43 1.03 -0.23
C TYR A 198 18.30 2.45 0.33
N ARG A 199 18.36 3.44 -0.56
CA ARG A 199 18.09 4.84 -0.27
C ARG A 199 16.74 5.22 -0.89
N PRO A 200 15.66 5.34 -0.13
CA PRO A 200 14.34 5.65 -0.66
C PRO A 200 14.28 7.11 -1.13
N ILE A 201 13.63 7.35 -2.26
CA ILE A 201 13.41 8.66 -2.85
C ILE A 201 11.98 9.12 -2.54
N TYR A 202 11.01 8.32 -2.98
CA TYR A 202 9.60 8.51 -2.62
C TYR A 202 8.87 7.17 -2.52
N ALA A 203 7.71 7.20 -1.90
CA ALA A 203 6.76 6.10 -1.91
C ALA A 203 5.38 6.60 -2.30
N LEU A 204 4.54 5.71 -2.79
CA LEU A 204 3.16 6.01 -3.15
C LEU A 204 2.23 4.81 -2.95
N ASN A 205 0.95 5.12 -2.82
CA ASN A 205 -0.17 4.17 -2.90
C ASN A 205 -1.44 4.90 -3.38
N GLU A 206 -2.61 4.28 -3.25
CA GLU A 206 -3.90 4.88 -3.64
C GLU A 206 -4.26 6.13 -2.81
N ASN A 207 -3.74 6.27 -1.59
CA ASN A 207 -4.13 7.32 -0.64
C ASN A 207 -3.23 8.56 -0.69
N GLY A 208 -2.06 8.49 -1.36
CA GLY A 208 -1.10 9.58 -1.42
C GLY A 208 0.33 9.11 -1.66
N TRP A 209 1.27 9.99 -1.35
CA TRP A 209 2.69 9.72 -1.53
C TRP A 209 3.54 10.28 -0.38
N TRP A 210 4.74 9.82 -0.26
CA TRP A 210 5.70 10.17 0.79
C TRP A 210 7.03 10.51 0.18
N ARG A 211 7.53 11.72 0.47
CA ARG A 211 8.88 12.10 0.07
C ARG A 211 9.85 11.79 1.21
N TYR A 212 10.89 11.03 0.91
CA TYR A 212 11.95 10.75 1.86
C TYR A 212 12.99 11.87 1.84
N LYS A 213 13.50 12.20 3.03
CA LYS A 213 14.60 13.14 3.18
C LYS A 213 15.90 12.35 3.35
N PRO A 214 17.02 12.86 2.77
CA PRO A 214 18.35 12.30 3.00
C PRO A 214 18.72 12.26 4.47
#